data_27cf66667dd612352d2cc4f1df84265b
#
_entry.id   27cf66667dd612352d2cc4f1df84265b
#
_cell.length_a   1.000
_cell.length_b   1.000
_cell.length_c   1.000
_cell.angle_alpha   90.00
_cell.angle_beta   90.00
_cell.angle_gamma   90.00
#
_symmetry.space_group_name_H-M   'P 1'
#
loop_
_entity.id
_entity.type
_entity.pdbx_description
1 polymer ?
#
loop_
_entity_poly.entity_id
_entity_poly.type
_entity_poly.pdbx_seq_one_letter_code
_entity_poly.pdbx_strand_id
1 'polypeptide(L)'
;EIEDNSYTKRFGKDHVCRSMVMDVSSRGKGITFNGNLETGEGIREQIADCFILTQTLMYIFDLKSAAHNIGRILKPGGVALVTCSGISQNSMRCMDHYGCYFNFNEVALGRIFEKEDSLQIVRTVSYGNAKTVSAHLNGLCREDLRQEDFEADDRYYPLIVGAVVKKC
;
A
#
# COMPACT_ATOMS: atom_id res chain seq x y z
N GLU A 1 -3.64 10.65 1.52
CA GLU A 1 -3.08 11.50 2.61
C GLU A 1 -2.61 12.89 2.13
N ILE A 2 -3.13 13.35 0.99
CA ILE A 2 -2.56 14.50 0.29
C ILE A 2 -2.85 15.85 1.03
N GLU A 3 -3.98 15.97 1.71
CA GLU A 3 -4.39 17.28 2.26
C GLU A 3 -3.97 17.52 3.71
N ASP A 4 -3.87 16.49 4.54
CA ASP A 4 -3.72 16.68 5.99
C ASP A 4 -2.73 15.74 6.69
N ASN A 5 -2.02 14.89 5.95
CA ASN A 5 -1.15 13.85 6.51
C ASN A 5 -1.87 12.97 7.55
N SER A 6 -3.10 12.58 7.25
CA SER A 6 -3.99 11.89 8.19
C SER A 6 -3.40 10.59 8.73
N TYR A 7 -2.71 9.81 7.91
CA TYR A 7 -2.02 8.61 8.36
C TYR A 7 -0.90 8.92 9.34
N THR A 8 -0.10 9.96 9.06
CA THR A 8 0.97 10.41 9.95
C THR A 8 0.42 10.85 11.29
N LYS A 9 -0.62 11.69 11.29
CA LYS A 9 -1.28 12.14 12.53
C LYS A 9 -1.90 10.98 13.30
N ARG A 10 -2.59 10.06 12.60
CA ARG A 10 -3.30 8.95 13.22
C ARG A 10 -2.37 7.90 13.84
N PHE A 11 -1.30 7.54 13.13
CA PHE A 11 -0.42 6.44 13.52
C PHE A 11 0.92 6.90 14.10
N GLY A 12 1.44 8.02 13.63
CA GLY A 12 2.73 8.56 14.07
C GLY A 12 2.64 9.43 15.31
N LYS A 13 1.51 10.10 15.52
CA LYS A 13 1.30 11.03 16.66
C LYS A 13 2.49 11.99 16.80
N ASP A 14 2.94 12.21 18.04
CA ASP A 14 4.06 13.11 18.38
C ASP A 14 5.45 12.52 18.09
N HIS A 15 5.52 11.28 17.60
CA HIS A 15 6.81 10.63 17.29
C HIS A 15 7.32 10.96 15.87
N VAL A 16 6.52 11.63 15.05
CA VAL A 16 6.91 12.02 13.68
C VAL A 16 7.39 13.46 13.64
N CYS A 17 8.69 13.65 13.47
CA CYS A 17 9.28 14.98 13.37
C CYS A 17 9.03 15.63 12.00
N ARG A 18 8.95 14.83 10.94
CA ARG A 18 8.74 15.32 9.57
C ARG A 18 7.91 14.33 8.77
N SER A 19 6.88 14.83 8.09
CA SER A 19 6.08 14.07 7.14
C SER A 19 6.23 14.64 5.74
N MET A 20 6.28 13.75 4.75
CA MET A 20 6.37 14.09 3.34
C MET A 20 5.35 13.27 2.56
N VAL A 21 4.79 13.86 1.52
CA VAL A 21 3.87 13.21 0.58
C VAL A 21 4.54 13.14 -0.78
N MET A 22 4.64 11.95 -1.33
CA MET A 22 5.13 11.69 -2.68
C MET A 22 3.97 11.33 -3.60
N ASP A 23 3.96 11.91 -4.79
CA ASP A 23 3.02 11.56 -5.84
C ASP A 23 3.72 11.59 -7.21
N VAL A 24 3.18 10.88 -8.19
CA VAL A 24 3.70 10.89 -9.58
C VAL A 24 3.41 12.20 -10.28
N SER A 25 2.38 12.94 -9.86
CA SER A 25 1.95 14.21 -10.44
C SER A 25 2.14 15.36 -9.45
N SER A 26 2.38 16.57 -9.98
CA SER A 26 2.47 17.80 -9.20
C SER A 26 1.12 18.49 -8.94
N ARG A 27 -0.01 17.83 -9.30
CA ARG A 27 -1.33 18.48 -9.33
C ARG A 27 -2.10 18.46 -8.01
N GLY A 28 -1.68 17.69 -7.01
CA GLY A 28 -2.35 17.59 -5.72
C GLY A 28 -1.88 18.64 -4.72
N LYS A 29 -2.78 19.12 -3.84
CA LYS A 29 -2.39 19.92 -2.68
C LYS A 29 -1.65 19.04 -1.67
N GLY A 30 -0.65 19.59 -0.97
CA GLY A 30 0.09 18.88 0.08
C GLY A 30 1.18 17.93 -0.43
N ILE A 31 1.39 17.79 -1.75
CA ILE A 31 2.51 17.03 -2.30
C ILE A 31 3.82 17.73 -1.94
N THR A 32 4.72 16.98 -1.33
CA THR A 32 6.03 17.50 -0.91
C THR A 32 7.07 17.38 -2.02
N PHE A 33 6.99 16.30 -2.83
CA PHE A 33 7.84 16.09 -3.99
C PHE A 33 7.23 15.08 -4.96
N ASN A 34 7.65 15.15 -6.20
CA ASN A 34 7.26 14.16 -7.21
C ASN A 34 8.23 12.99 -7.21
N GLY A 35 7.68 11.80 -7.39
CA GLY A 35 8.45 10.57 -7.53
C GLY A 35 7.63 9.46 -8.13
N ASN A 36 8.23 8.69 -9.01
CA ASN A 36 7.61 7.56 -9.69
C ASN A 36 8.27 6.25 -9.24
N LEU A 37 7.51 5.39 -8.58
CA LEU A 37 8.01 4.10 -8.09
C LEU A 37 8.33 3.12 -9.22
N GLU A 38 7.70 3.26 -10.38
CA GLU A 38 7.94 2.38 -11.52
C GLU A 38 9.24 2.74 -12.27
N THR A 39 9.43 4.02 -12.56
CA THR A 39 10.57 4.49 -13.36
C THR A 39 11.79 4.88 -12.50
N GLY A 40 11.59 5.15 -11.23
CA GLY A 40 12.62 5.69 -10.34
C GLY A 40 12.85 7.20 -10.49
N GLU A 41 12.13 7.88 -11.40
CA GLU A 41 12.26 9.31 -11.57
C GLU A 41 11.81 10.06 -10.32
N GLY A 42 12.59 11.07 -9.91
CA GLY A 42 12.33 11.90 -8.74
C GLY A 42 12.46 11.19 -7.38
N ILE A 43 12.81 9.91 -7.35
CA ILE A 43 12.99 9.16 -6.11
C ILE A 43 14.19 9.74 -5.34
N ARG A 44 13.93 10.10 -4.10
CA ARG A 44 14.95 10.56 -3.13
C ARG A 44 15.39 9.40 -2.27
N GLU A 45 16.69 9.20 -2.16
CA GLU A 45 17.26 8.05 -1.46
C GLU A 45 17.40 8.32 0.04
N GLN A 46 17.15 7.28 0.83
CA GLN A 46 17.41 7.24 2.28
C GLN A 46 16.79 8.44 3.04
N ILE A 47 15.56 8.79 2.70
CA ILE A 47 14.87 9.95 3.32
C ILE A 47 13.82 9.54 4.38
N ALA A 48 13.37 8.28 4.36
CA ALA A 48 12.26 7.84 5.19
C ALA A 48 12.68 6.76 6.20
N ASP A 49 12.33 6.99 7.46
CA ASP A 49 12.37 5.96 8.52
C ASP A 49 11.12 5.05 8.42
N CYS A 50 10.01 5.60 7.93
CA CYS A 50 8.79 4.87 7.64
C CYS A 50 8.20 5.37 6.32
N PHE A 51 7.85 4.44 5.43
CA PHE A 51 7.17 4.70 4.16
C PHE A 51 5.80 4.01 4.15
N ILE A 52 4.72 4.78 4.11
CA ILE A 52 3.36 4.26 4.07
C ILE A 52 2.87 4.26 2.62
N LEU A 53 2.54 3.10 2.10
CA LEU A 53 2.06 2.89 0.74
C LEU A 53 0.73 2.13 0.76
N THR A 54 -0.37 2.87 0.74
CA THR A 54 -1.72 2.29 0.79
C THR A 54 -2.36 2.28 -0.57
N GLN A 55 -2.86 1.13 -1.00
CA GLN A 55 -3.67 0.96 -2.22
C GLN A 55 -3.03 1.60 -3.47
N THR A 56 -1.71 1.40 -3.65
CA THR A 56 -0.95 2.03 -4.74
C THR A 56 -0.33 1.01 -5.70
N LEU A 57 0.20 -0.12 -5.21
CA LEU A 57 0.93 -1.08 -6.06
C LEU A 57 0.08 -1.67 -7.19
N MET A 58 -1.25 -1.70 -7.05
CA MET A 58 -2.14 -2.16 -8.10
C MET A 58 -2.09 -1.32 -9.38
N TYR A 59 -1.61 -0.08 -9.30
CA TYR A 59 -1.47 0.86 -10.42
C TYR A 59 -0.09 0.87 -11.05
N ILE A 60 0.84 0.05 -10.57
CA ILE A 60 2.22 -0.03 -11.04
C ILE A 60 2.41 -1.36 -11.73
N PHE A 61 2.77 -1.35 -13.03
CA PHE A 61 2.95 -2.59 -13.77
C PHE A 61 4.28 -3.27 -13.47
N ASP A 62 5.38 -2.51 -13.40
CA ASP A 62 6.69 -3.06 -13.00
C ASP A 62 6.85 -3.06 -11.46
N LEU A 63 6.30 -4.11 -10.85
CA LEU A 63 6.37 -4.32 -9.39
C LEU A 63 7.79 -4.56 -8.88
N LYS A 64 8.69 -5.07 -9.73
CA LYS A 64 10.09 -5.26 -9.35
C LYS A 64 10.79 -3.92 -9.18
N SER A 65 10.64 -3.04 -10.14
CA SER A 65 11.16 -1.66 -10.05
C SER A 65 10.56 -0.90 -8.88
N ALA A 66 9.25 -1.09 -8.62
CA ALA A 66 8.59 -0.49 -7.46
C ALA A 66 9.22 -0.96 -6.13
N ALA A 67 9.44 -2.26 -5.95
CA ALA A 67 10.09 -2.79 -4.74
C ALA A 67 11.51 -2.23 -4.56
N HIS A 68 12.30 -2.19 -5.64
CA HIS A 68 13.63 -1.60 -5.65
C HIS A 68 13.60 -0.11 -5.22
N ASN A 69 12.72 0.68 -5.80
CA ASN A 69 12.60 2.10 -5.49
C ASN A 69 12.05 2.36 -4.06
N ILE A 70 11.21 1.47 -3.52
CA ILE A 70 10.84 1.50 -2.09
C ILE A 70 12.08 1.28 -1.22
N GLY A 71 12.93 0.32 -1.57
CA GLY A 71 14.21 0.09 -0.90
C GLY A 71 15.12 1.32 -0.94
N ARG A 72 15.18 2.05 -2.07
CA ARG A 72 15.97 3.29 -2.17
C ARG A 72 15.45 4.40 -1.26
N ILE A 73 14.13 4.59 -1.15
CA ILE A 73 13.50 5.62 -0.31
C ILE A 73 13.82 5.40 1.18
N LEU A 74 13.81 4.16 1.63
CA LEU A 74 14.03 3.83 3.02
C LEU A 74 15.49 4.07 3.44
N LYS A 75 15.68 4.59 4.64
CA LYS A 75 16.96 4.56 5.34
C LYS A 75 17.30 3.13 5.76
N PRO A 76 18.59 2.79 5.99
CA PRO A 76 18.94 1.51 6.62
C PRO A 76 18.14 1.30 7.92
N GLY A 77 17.52 0.13 8.06
CA GLY A 77 16.61 -0.19 9.17
C GLY A 77 15.21 0.41 9.09
N GLY A 78 14.93 1.25 8.09
CA GLY A 78 13.60 1.84 7.84
C GLY A 78 12.57 0.80 7.41
N VAL A 79 11.29 1.12 7.57
CA VAL A 79 10.17 0.21 7.37
C VAL A 79 9.17 0.75 6.35
N ALA A 80 8.73 -0.10 5.41
CA ALA A 80 7.56 0.18 4.58
C ALA A 80 6.33 -0.54 5.12
N LEU A 81 5.21 0.18 5.20
CA LEU A 81 3.88 -0.34 5.49
C LEU A 81 3.06 -0.30 4.20
N VAL A 82 2.79 -1.46 3.65
CA VAL A 82 2.15 -1.58 2.33
C VAL A 82 0.79 -2.24 2.47
N THR A 83 -0.23 -1.69 1.82
CA THR A 83 -1.52 -2.37 1.65
C THR A 83 -1.97 -2.34 0.20
N CYS A 84 -2.62 -3.44 -0.21
CA CYS A 84 -3.16 -3.62 -1.56
C CYS A 84 -4.55 -4.22 -1.50
N SER A 85 -5.34 -4.03 -2.56
CA SER A 85 -6.59 -4.75 -2.73
C SER A 85 -6.36 -6.24 -2.94
N GLY A 86 -7.13 -7.04 -2.24
CA GLY A 86 -7.29 -8.46 -2.50
C GLY A 86 -8.41 -8.70 -3.50
N ILE A 87 -9.43 -9.45 -3.12
CA ILE A 87 -10.61 -9.71 -3.97
C ILE A 87 -11.47 -8.44 -3.99
N SER A 88 -11.47 -7.75 -5.11
CA SER A 88 -12.19 -6.49 -5.30
C SER A 88 -12.64 -6.34 -6.74
N GLN A 89 -13.67 -5.53 -6.96
CA GLN A 89 -14.09 -5.12 -8.29
C GLN A 89 -13.05 -4.18 -8.92
N ASN A 90 -12.91 -4.24 -10.22
CA ASN A 90 -12.13 -3.27 -10.96
C ASN A 90 -12.95 -1.98 -11.17
N SER A 91 -12.38 -0.85 -10.82
CA SER A 91 -12.97 0.46 -11.13
C SER A 91 -12.70 0.81 -12.59
N MET A 92 -13.76 1.04 -13.37
CA MET A 92 -13.65 1.48 -14.76
C MET A 92 -12.79 2.75 -14.89
N ARG A 93 -13.03 3.75 -14.03
CA ARG A 93 -12.23 4.97 -14.00
C ARG A 93 -10.76 4.71 -13.71
N CYS A 94 -10.47 3.80 -12.78
CA CYS A 94 -9.09 3.48 -12.46
C CYS A 94 -8.39 2.74 -13.60
N MET A 95 -9.08 1.82 -14.27
CA MET A 95 -8.55 1.11 -15.44
C MET A 95 -8.23 2.07 -16.60
N ASP A 96 -9.15 2.99 -16.88
CA ASP A 96 -9.01 3.91 -18.02
C ASP A 96 -7.95 5.00 -17.82
N HIS A 97 -7.70 5.41 -16.57
CA HIS A 97 -6.85 6.59 -16.30
C HIS A 97 -5.50 6.26 -15.67
N TYR A 98 -5.42 5.16 -14.89
CA TYR A 98 -4.23 4.84 -14.09
C TYR A 98 -3.66 3.45 -14.38
N GLY A 99 -4.43 2.59 -15.07
CA GLY A 99 -4.17 1.18 -15.16
C GLY A 99 -4.41 0.49 -13.79
N CYS A 100 -5.34 -0.42 -13.69
CA CYS A 100 -5.54 -1.22 -12.48
C CYS A 100 -5.15 -2.65 -12.84
N TYR A 101 -3.85 -2.95 -12.68
CA TYR A 101 -3.24 -4.14 -13.26
C TYR A 101 -3.43 -5.40 -12.39
N PHE A 102 -3.49 -5.23 -11.06
CA PHE A 102 -3.37 -6.37 -10.14
C PHE A 102 -4.35 -6.30 -8.98
N ASN A 103 -4.84 -7.47 -8.58
CA ASN A 103 -5.33 -7.78 -7.24
C ASN A 103 -4.32 -8.73 -6.58
N PHE A 104 -4.14 -8.63 -5.28
CA PHE A 104 -3.07 -9.32 -4.57
C PHE A 104 -3.60 -10.35 -3.58
N ASN A 105 -2.79 -11.36 -3.33
CA ASN A 105 -2.86 -12.18 -2.13
C ASN A 105 -1.54 -12.06 -1.35
N GLU A 106 -1.50 -12.60 -0.13
CA GLU A 106 -0.31 -12.52 0.74
C GLU A 106 0.95 -13.06 0.07
N VAL A 107 0.82 -14.17 -0.66
CA VAL A 107 1.96 -14.84 -1.31
C VAL A 107 2.53 -13.96 -2.41
N ALA A 108 1.68 -13.39 -3.26
CA ALA A 108 2.11 -12.49 -4.33
C ALA A 108 2.80 -11.26 -3.76
N LEU A 109 2.17 -10.61 -2.76
CA LEU A 109 2.75 -9.43 -2.12
C LEU A 109 4.09 -9.73 -1.46
N GLY A 110 4.20 -10.85 -0.75
CA GLY A 110 5.44 -11.31 -0.16
C GLY A 110 6.55 -11.52 -1.21
N ARG A 111 6.24 -12.25 -2.28
CA ARG A 111 7.22 -12.56 -3.33
C ARG A 111 7.79 -11.35 -4.07
N ILE A 112 7.03 -10.26 -4.17
CA ILE A 112 7.52 -9.01 -4.78
C ILE A 112 8.71 -8.47 -3.98
N PHE A 113 8.60 -8.42 -2.66
CA PHE A 113 9.63 -7.86 -1.79
C PHE A 113 10.77 -8.85 -1.48
N GLU A 114 10.50 -10.16 -1.44
CA GLU A 114 11.54 -11.20 -1.28
C GLU A 114 12.58 -11.20 -2.41
N LYS A 115 12.25 -10.65 -3.58
CA LYS A 115 13.16 -10.58 -4.73
C LYS A 115 14.06 -9.34 -4.72
N GLU A 116 13.89 -8.46 -3.76
CA GLU A 116 14.71 -7.26 -3.59
C GLU A 116 15.68 -7.47 -2.43
N ASP A 117 16.96 -7.70 -2.74
CA ASP A 117 17.99 -8.08 -1.77
C ASP A 117 18.18 -7.08 -0.62
N SER A 118 17.83 -5.82 -0.85
CA SER A 118 17.93 -4.75 0.16
C SER A 118 16.77 -4.75 1.15
N LEU A 119 15.75 -5.61 0.95
CA LEU A 119 14.52 -5.64 1.73
C LEU A 119 14.28 -7.00 2.37
N GLN A 120 13.77 -6.98 3.59
CA GLN A 120 13.32 -8.16 4.32
C GLN A 120 11.84 -8.03 4.67
N ILE A 121 11.07 -9.08 4.42
CA ILE A 121 9.68 -9.16 4.89
C ILE A 121 9.69 -9.47 6.37
N VAL A 122 9.05 -8.59 7.15
CA VAL A 122 8.81 -8.81 8.57
C VAL A 122 7.51 -9.57 8.76
N ARG A 123 6.47 -9.21 8.00
CA ARG A 123 5.14 -9.81 8.11
C ARG A 123 4.33 -9.55 6.84
N THR A 124 3.53 -10.54 6.44
CA THR A 124 2.37 -10.36 5.55
C THR A 124 1.08 -10.66 6.30
N VAL A 125 -0.03 -10.10 5.88
CA VAL A 125 -1.33 -10.26 6.52
C VAL A 125 -2.45 -10.09 5.51
N SER A 126 -3.51 -10.88 5.67
CA SER A 126 -4.78 -10.73 4.95
C SER A 126 -5.86 -10.26 5.91
N TYR A 127 -6.72 -9.38 5.44
CA TYR A 127 -7.91 -8.91 6.16
C TYR A 127 -9.14 -9.19 5.32
N GLY A 128 -10.20 -9.63 5.99
CA GLY A 128 -11.48 -9.96 5.39
C GLY A 128 -11.75 -11.46 5.34
N ASN A 129 -12.95 -11.79 4.94
CA ASN A 129 -13.47 -13.16 4.82
C ASN A 129 -14.51 -13.23 3.70
N ALA A 130 -15.05 -14.41 3.42
CA ALA A 130 -16.04 -14.61 2.34
C ALA A 130 -17.25 -13.68 2.47
N LYS A 131 -17.71 -13.38 3.68
CA LYS A 131 -18.86 -12.51 3.92
C LYS A 131 -18.55 -11.05 3.61
N THR A 132 -17.41 -10.53 4.13
CA THR A 132 -17.00 -9.14 3.89
C THR A 132 -16.63 -8.89 2.43
N VAL A 133 -16.02 -9.86 1.76
CA VAL A 133 -15.75 -9.81 0.31
C VAL A 133 -17.07 -9.78 -0.47
N SER A 134 -18.02 -10.68 -0.15
CA SER A 134 -19.33 -10.70 -0.84
C SER A 134 -20.09 -9.39 -0.64
N ALA A 135 -20.07 -8.84 0.57
CA ALA A 135 -20.69 -7.56 0.89
C ALA A 135 -20.06 -6.42 0.06
N HIS A 136 -18.72 -6.36 0.01
CA HIS A 136 -17.99 -5.37 -0.79
C HIS A 136 -18.35 -5.46 -2.28
N LEU A 137 -18.36 -6.66 -2.86
CA LEU A 137 -18.70 -6.87 -4.27
C LEU A 137 -20.16 -6.51 -4.60
N ASN A 138 -21.06 -6.58 -3.61
CA ASN A 138 -22.46 -6.14 -3.72
C ASN A 138 -22.66 -4.65 -3.36
N GLY A 139 -21.60 -3.89 -3.08
CA GLY A 139 -21.69 -2.47 -2.78
C GLY A 139 -22.26 -2.13 -1.40
N LEU A 140 -22.25 -3.09 -0.47
CA LEU A 140 -22.67 -2.85 0.91
C LEU A 140 -21.62 -2.06 1.68
N CYS A 141 -22.07 -1.18 2.55
CA CYS A 141 -21.25 -0.39 3.45
C CYS A 141 -20.94 -1.16 4.75
N ARG A 142 -19.99 -0.65 5.54
CA ARG A 142 -19.67 -1.22 6.85
C ARG A 142 -20.90 -1.28 7.78
N GLU A 143 -21.76 -0.29 7.69
CA GLU A 143 -22.98 -0.13 8.48
C GLU A 143 -24.05 -1.19 8.16
N ASP A 144 -23.96 -1.83 7.00
CA ASP A 144 -24.84 -2.93 6.57
C ASP A 144 -24.43 -4.28 7.16
N LEU A 145 -23.25 -4.33 7.81
CA LEU A 145 -22.67 -5.53 8.40
C LEU A 145 -22.63 -5.42 9.93
N ARG A 146 -22.75 -6.59 10.60
CA ARG A 146 -22.61 -6.67 12.04
C ARG A 146 -21.14 -6.73 12.43
N GLN A 147 -20.83 -6.33 13.66
CA GLN A 147 -19.46 -6.36 14.18
C GLN A 147 -18.84 -7.78 14.11
N GLU A 148 -19.62 -8.81 14.40
CA GLU A 148 -19.21 -10.22 14.33
C GLU A 148 -18.76 -10.66 12.92
N ASP A 149 -19.23 -9.99 11.87
CA ASP A 149 -18.86 -10.29 10.47
C ASP A 149 -17.40 -9.91 10.15
N PHE A 150 -16.76 -9.12 11.03
CA PHE A 150 -15.37 -8.66 10.89
C PHE A 150 -14.39 -9.36 11.87
N GLU A 151 -14.87 -10.28 12.73
CA GLU A 151 -14.04 -10.86 13.79
C GLU A 151 -13.08 -11.95 13.30
N ALA A 152 -13.34 -12.54 12.14
CA ALA A 152 -12.49 -13.58 11.57
C ALA A 152 -11.94 -13.16 10.21
N ASP A 153 -10.63 -13.18 10.08
CA ASP A 153 -9.95 -13.04 8.80
C ASP A 153 -9.70 -14.42 8.16
N ASP A 154 -9.94 -14.51 6.86
CA ASP A 154 -9.67 -15.72 6.09
C ASP A 154 -8.73 -15.39 4.93
N ARG A 155 -7.52 -15.93 4.98
CA ARG A 155 -6.49 -15.70 3.95
C ARG A 155 -6.89 -16.15 2.54
N TYR A 156 -7.90 -17.00 2.42
CA TYR A 156 -8.42 -17.46 1.12
C TYR A 156 -9.43 -16.49 0.52
N TYR A 157 -9.95 -15.56 1.33
CA TYR A 157 -10.88 -14.51 0.92
C TYR A 157 -10.40 -13.13 1.36
N PRO A 158 -9.19 -12.71 0.96
CA PRO A 158 -8.65 -11.43 1.37
C PRO A 158 -9.39 -10.29 0.68
N LEU A 159 -9.92 -9.36 1.44
CA LEU A 159 -10.41 -8.08 0.93
C LEU A 159 -9.25 -7.08 0.79
N ILE A 160 -8.38 -7.07 1.78
CA ILE A 160 -7.14 -6.27 1.80
C ILE A 160 -5.99 -7.17 2.22
N VAL A 161 -4.86 -7.00 1.56
CA VAL A 161 -3.60 -7.62 1.96
C VAL A 161 -2.59 -6.57 2.37
N GLY A 162 -1.76 -6.88 3.35
CA GLY A 162 -0.74 -5.98 3.84
C GLY A 162 0.63 -6.65 3.98
N ALA A 163 1.67 -5.83 3.92
CA ALA A 163 3.03 -6.25 4.22
C ALA A 163 3.74 -5.20 5.08
N VAL A 164 4.54 -5.68 6.01
CA VAL A 164 5.55 -4.91 6.72
C VAL A 164 6.90 -5.35 6.18
N VAL A 165 7.62 -4.42 5.59
CA VAL A 165 8.90 -4.66 4.92
C VAL A 165 9.95 -3.76 5.55
N LYS A 166 11.13 -4.31 5.85
CA LYS A 166 12.23 -3.58 6.49
C LYS A 166 13.43 -3.53 5.54
N LYS A 167 14.10 -2.40 5.47
CA LYS A 167 15.38 -2.27 4.78
C LYS A 167 16.51 -2.84 5.64
N CYS A 168 17.32 -3.71 5.03
CA CYS A 168 18.51 -4.30 5.65
C CYS A 168 19.63 -3.26 5.87
#